data_09a39cf1c0de855062e0fde2d363d813
#
_entry.id   09a39cf1c0de855062e0fde2d363d813
#
_cell.length_a   1.000
_cell.length_b   1.000
_cell.length_c   1.000
_cell.angle_alpha   90.00
_cell.angle_beta   90.00
_cell.angle_gamma   90.00
#
_symmetry.space_group_name_H-M   'P 1'
#
loop_
_entity.id
_entity.type
_entity.pdbx_description
1 polymer ?
#
loop_
_entity_poly.entity_id
_entity_poly.type
_entity_poly.pdbx_seq_one_letter_code
_entity_poly.pdbx_strand_id
1 'polypeptide(L)'
;MLDGLKARLEQLLRDGARSDPRAYAAGLREALLEGKLGVGTMRDALAASELELAAERKQLEDAERRGRLAAAVPDPETVAIAERYAARHRERVAVLERKILVQRDELVLAERELAEMSVEAQRATAGQPSESISAAWRDLESAGAARPDQDALTQADADRQRRESAIEAQLAYLKKKLGKQ
;
A
#
# COMPACT_ATOMS: atom_id res chain seq x y z
N MET A 1 0.73 -6.65 7.63
CA MET A 1 -0.23 -5.71 7.00
C MET A 1 -0.35 -5.93 5.50
N LEU A 2 0.74 -5.99 4.76
CA LEU A 2 0.76 -6.23 3.31
C LEU A 2 0.16 -7.58 2.89
N ASP A 3 0.36 -8.63 3.69
CA ASP A 3 -0.20 -9.97 3.39
C ASP A 3 -1.73 -9.99 3.34
N GLY A 4 -2.40 -9.21 4.20
CA GLY A 4 -3.84 -9.06 4.17
C GLY A 4 -4.35 -8.31 2.94
N LEU A 5 -3.62 -7.27 2.54
CA LEU A 5 -3.91 -6.49 1.33
C LEU A 5 -3.70 -7.34 0.07
N LYS A 6 -2.61 -8.10 0.02
CA LYS A 6 -2.30 -9.02 -1.08
C LYS A 6 -3.34 -10.12 -1.20
N ALA A 7 -3.75 -10.74 -0.08
CA ALA A 7 -4.81 -11.75 -0.08
C ALA A 7 -6.15 -11.16 -0.57
N ARG A 8 -6.49 -9.93 -0.16
CA ARG A 8 -7.71 -9.22 -0.62
C ARG A 8 -7.63 -8.88 -2.11
N LEU A 9 -6.47 -8.45 -2.60
CA LEU A 9 -6.25 -8.19 -4.02
C LEU A 9 -6.37 -9.47 -4.85
N GLU A 10 -5.75 -10.57 -4.43
CA GLU A 10 -5.85 -11.87 -5.09
C GLU A 10 -7.30 -12.41 -5.08
N GLN A 11 -8.06 -12.15 -4.02
CA GLN A 11 -9.47 -12.48 -3.96
C GLN A 11 -10.27 -11.63 -4.96
N LEU A 12 -10.05 -10.32 -5.00
CA LEU A 12 -10.69 -9.42 -5.96
C LEU A 12 -10.35 -9.80 -7.40
N LEU A 13 -9.10 -10.18 -7.70
CA LEU A 13 -8.68 -10.65 -9.02
C LEU A 13 -9.37 -11.96 -9.41
N ARG A 14 -9.55 -12.89 -8.47
CA ARG A 14 -10.29 -14.15 -8.70
C ARG A 14 -11.78 -13.92 -8.89
N ASP A 15 -12.37 -13.02 -8.13
CA ASP A 15 -13.79 -12.72 -8.15
C ASP A 15 -14.15 -11.77 -9.32
N GLY A 16 -13.22 -10.92 -9.74
CA GLY A 16 -13.41 -9.93 -10.79
C GLY A 16 -13.80 -10.50 -12.16
N ALA A 17 -13.40 -11.74 -12.43
CA ALA A 17 -13.85 -12.48 -13.64
C ALA A 17 -15.33 -12.86 -13.60
N ARG A 18 -16.02 -12.76 -12.45
CA ARG A 18 -17.41 -13.16 -12.21
C ARG A 18 -18.30 -12.03 -11.71
N SER A 19 -17.75 -10.87 -11.37
CA SER A 19 -18.43 -9.77 -10.68
C SER A 19 -18.73 -8.62 -11.62
N ASP A 20 -19.70 -7.78 -11.22
CA ASP A 20 -19.97 -6.49 -11.87
C ASP A 20 -18.68 -5.66 -11.97
N PRO A 21 -18.28 -5.21 -13.17
CA PRO A 21 -17.07 -4.41 -13.38
C PRO A 21 -16.99 -3.15 -12.49
N ARG A 22 -18.15 -2.59 -12.12
CA ARG A 22 -18.21 -1.43 -11.21
C ARG A 22 -17.87 -1.81 -9.78
N ALA A 23 -18.39 -2.93 -9.28
CA ALA A 23 -18.05 -3.43 -7.94
C ALA A 23 -16.57 -3.80 -7.85
N TYR A 24 -16.02 -4.41 -8.90
CA TYR A 24 -14.60 -4.71 -9.01
C TYR A 24 -13.74 -3.44 -8.97
N ALA A 25 -14.07 -2.43 -9.80
CA ALA A 25 -13.34 -1.16 -9.81
C ALA A 25 -13.44 -0.40 -8.46
N ALA A 26 -14.60 -0.48 -7.78
CA ALA A 26 -14.76 0.10 -6.45
C ALA A 26 -13.88 -0.60 -5.41
N GLY A 27 -13.84 -1.93 -5.40
CA GLY A 27 -12.98 -2.72 -4.52
C GLY A 27 -11.49 -2.43 -4.74
N LEU A 28 -11.05 -2.30 -6.00
CA LEU A 28 -9.67 -1.93 -6.32
C LEU A 28 -9.31 -0.51 -5.82
N ARG A 29 -10.23 0.46 -5.94
CA ARG A 29 -10.00 1.82 -5.43
C ARG A 29 -9.88 1.84 -3.90
N GLU A 30 -10.72 1.08 -3.21
CA GLU A 30 -10.65 0.96 -1.75
C GLU A 30 -9.33 0.33 -1.32
N ALA A 31 -8.93 -0.79 -1.94
CA ALA A 31 -7.66 -1.45 -1.68
C ALA A 31 -6.46 -0.52 -1.99
N LEU A 32 -6.53 0.26 -3.07
CA LEU A 32 -5.51 1.25 -3.41
C LEU A 32 -5.39 2.36 -2.35
N LEU A 33 -6.51 2.84 -1.81
CA LEU A 33 -6.51 3.83 -0.75
C LEU A 33 -5.89 3.28 0.53
N GLU A 34 -6.27 2.07 0.92
CA GLU A 34 -5.70 1.36 2.07
C GLU A 34 -4.18 1.14 1.90
N GLY A 35 -3.74 0.72 0.69
CA GLY A 35 -2.32 0.58 0.36
C GLY A 35 -1.54 1.90 0.48
N LYS A 36 -2.10 3.01 0.00
CA LYS A 36 -1.49 4.34 0.13
C LYS A 36 -1.32 4.76 1.60
N LEU A 37 -2.33 4.52 2.43
CA LEU A 37 -2.25 4.79 3.87
C LEU A 37 -1.19 3.91 4.54
N GLY A 38 -1.12 2.62 4.18
CA GLY A 38 -0.11 1.70 4.67
C GLY A 38 1.32 2.14 4.32
N VAL A 39 1.57 2.51 3.06
CA VAL A 39 2.87 3.06 2.62
C VAL A 39 3.22 4.36 3.35
N GLY A 40 2.25 5.24 3.58
CA GLY A 40 2.44 6.44 4.39
C GLY A 40 2.93 6.11 5.79
N THR A 41 2.25 5.18 6.48
CA THR A 41 2.63 4.72 7.82
C THR A 41 4.05 4.12 7.86
N MET A 42 4.43 3.37 6.82
CA MET A 42 5.78 2.79 6.73
C MET A 42 6.86 3.88 6.55
N ARG A 43 6.59 4.92 5.76
CA ARG A 43 7.49 6.07 5.61
C ARG A 43 7.68 6.81 6.92
N ASP A 44 6.59 7.05 7.66
CA ASP A 44 6.64 7.72 8.95
C ASP A 44 7.43 6.90 9.98
N ALA A 45 7.23 5.57 10.00
CA ALA A 45 7.97 4.66 10.87
C ALA A 45 9.47 4.61 10.52
N LEU A 46 9.83 4.65 9.24
CA LEU A 46 11.22 4.76 8.78
C LEU A 46 11.84 6.07 9.23
N ALA A 47 11.18 7.20 9.01
CA ALA A 47 11.66 8.52 9.43
C ALA A 47 11.87 8.60 10.96
N ALA A 48 10.95 8.05 11.74
CA ALA A 48 11.09 7.96 13.19
C ALA A 48 12.32 7.13 13.60
N SER A 49 12.57 6.00 12.92
CA SER A 49 13.75 5.17 13.19
C SER A 49 15.07 5.87 12.83
N GLU A 50 15.09 6.66 11.75
CA GLU A 50 16.24 7.45 11.34
C GLU A 50 16.54 8.58 12.34
N LEU A 51 15.52 9.24 12.88
CA LEU A 51 15.68 10.23 13.97
C LEU A 51 16.21 9.58 15.25
N GLU A 52 15.69 8.40 15.61
CA GLU A 52 16.19 7.65 16.77
C GLU A 52 17.65 7.26 16.59
N LEU A 53 18.04 6.80 15.39
CA LEU A 53 19.45 6.49 15.07
C LEU A 53 20.36 7.72 15.22
N ALA A 54 19.91 8.87 14.71
CA ALA A 54 20.68 10.11 14.83
C ALA A 54 20.88 10.52 16.31
N ALA A 55 19.85 10.38 17.14
CA ALA A 55 19.94 10.65 18.57
C ALA A 55 20.89 9.67 19.28
N GLU A 56 20.82 8.37 18.97
CA GLU A 56 21.71 7.37 19.57
C GLU A 56 23.18 7.57 19.14
N ARG A 57 23.44 7.94 17.90
CA ARG A 57 24.80 8.28 17.43
C ARG A 57 25.37 9.46 18.18
N LYS A 58 24.57 10.48 18.45
CA LYS A 58 24.99 11.64 19.26
C LYS A 58 25.31 11.24 20.72
N GLN A 59 24.48 10.36 21.33
CA GLN A 59 24.76 9.85 22.68
C GLN A 59 26.05 9.03 22.71
N LEU A 60 26.30 8.22 21.69
CA LEU A 60 27.56 7.49 21.55
C LEU A 60 28.75 8.42 21.46
N GLU A 61 28.69 9.44 20.61
CA GLU A 61 29.76 10.42 20.45
C GLU A 61 30.04 11.15 21.77
N ASP A 62 28.98 11.54 22.49
CA ASP A 62 29.11 12.20 23.81
C ASP A 62 29.72 11.28 24.85
N ALA A 63 29.35 9.98 24.89
CA ALA A 63 29.96 9.01 25.80
C ALA A 63 31.43 8.79 25.49
N GLU A 64 31.78 8.63 24.20
CA GLU A 64 33.19 8.48 23.77
C GLU A 64 34.02 9.74 24.05
N ARG A 65 33.44 10.91 23.84
CA ARG A 65 34.12 12.19 24.19
C ARG A 65 34.39 12.29 25.68
N ARG A 66 33.41 11.94 26.53
CA ARG A 66 33.61 11.93 28.01
C ARG A 66 34.66 10.92 28.43
N GLY A 67 34.69 9.72 27.82
CA GLY A 67 35.71 8.72 28.06
C GLY A 67 37.14 9.26 27.74
N ARG A 68 37.29 9.90 26.58
CA ARG A 68 38.58 10.54 26.22
C ARG A 68 39.02 11.64 27.18
N LEU A 69 38.09 12.48 27.64
CA LEU A 69 38.40 13.52 28.62
C LEU A 69 38.77 12.95 29.98
N ALA A 70 38.07 11.91 30.44
CA ALA A 70 38.40 11.24 31.71
C ALA A 70 39.75 10.50 31.64
N ALA A 71 40.12 9.95 30.48
CA ALA A 71 41.43 9.32 30.28
C ALA A 71 42.62 10.30 30.32
N ALA A 72 42.37 11.61 30.11
CA ALA A 72 43.37 12.63 30.22
C ALA A 72 43.67 13.05 31.68
N VAL A 73 42.88 12.56 32.65
CA VAL A 73 43.02 12.79 34.10
C VAL A 73 43.09 11.40 34.75
N PRO A 74 43.76 11.17 35.87
CA PRO A 74 43.83 9.88 36.54
C PRO A 74 42.48 9.51 37.21
N ASP A 75 41.47 9.23 36.39
CA ASP A 75 40.12 8.86 36.81
C ASP A 75 39.66 7.60 36.05
N PRO A 76 40.17 6.41 36.43
CA PRO A 76 39.85 5.16 35.77
C PRO A 76 38.36 4.73 35.94
N GLU A 77 37.70 5.19 36.99
CA GLU A 77 36.32 4.87 37.28
C GLU A 77 35.38 5.55 36.25
N THR A 78 35.59 6.86 36.02
CA THR A 78 34.84 7.60 35.01
C THR A 78 35.07 7.05 33.57
N VAL A 79 36.32 6.65 33.26
CA VAL A 79 36.64 5.98 31.99
C VAL A 79 35.82 4.70 31.84
N ALA A 80 35.80 3.80 32.82
CA ALA A 80 35.07 2.54 32.78
C ALA A 80 33.56 2.76 32.67
N ILE A 81 33.02 3.78 33.31
CA ILE A 81 31.61 4.16 33.19
C ILE A 81 31.30 4.63 31.75
N ALA A 82 32.11 5.53 31.21
CA ALA A 82 31.93 6.06 29.85
C ALA A 82 32.03 4.98 28.79
N GLU A 83 32.96 4.03 28.91
CA GLU A 83 33.09 2.87 28.01
C GLU A 83 31.87 1.97 28.03
N ARG A 84 31.30 1.74 29.22
CA ARG A 84 30.08 0.93 29.39
C ARG A 84 28.88 1.59 28.69
N TYR A 85 28.74 2.91 28.82
CA TYR A 85 27.70 3.65 28.10
C TYR A 85 27.94 3.65 26.59
N ALA A 86 29.17 3.90 26.15
CA ALA A 86 29.51 3.83 24.73
C ALA A 86 29.23 2.46 24.13
N ALA A 87 29.53 1.36 24.84
CA ALA A 87 29.20 0.01 24.38
C ALA A 87 27.70 -0.19 24.18
N ARG A 88 26.87 0.24 25.12
CA ARG A 88 25.40 0.18 25.00
C ARG A 88 24.87 0.97 23.81
N HIS A 89 25.35 2.18 23.61
CA HIS A 89 24.94 3.00 22.49
C HIS A 89 25.38 2.41 21.14
N ARG A 90 26.60 1.80 21.05
CA ARG A 90 27.04 1.09 19.83
C ARG A 90 26.13 -0.09 19.49
N GLU A 91 25.76 -0.90 20.49
CA GLU A 91 24.80 -1.99 20.27
C GLU A 91 23.46 -1.48 19.75
N ARG A 92 22.95 -0.39 20.34
CA ARG A 92 21.67 0.20 19.95
C ARG A 92 21.72 0.82 18.55
N VAL A 93 22.83 1.50 18.21
CA VAL A 93 23.09 1.99 16.84
C VAL A 93 23.08 0.84 15.84
N ALA A 94 23.77 -0.27 16.12
CA ALA A 94 23.81 -1.45 15.24
C ALA A 94 22.43 -2.12 15.06
N VAL A 95 21.58 -2.11 16.09
CA VAL A 95 20.20 -2.61 15.99
C VAL A 95 19.34 -1.69 15.14
N LEU A 96 19.44 -0.37 15.34
CA LEU A 96 18.67 0.61 14.58
C LEU A 96 19.06 0.63 13.10
N GLU A 97 20.36 0.52 12.80
CA GLU A 97 20.84 0.44 11.42
C GLU A 97 20.25 -0.79 10.68
N ARG A 98 20.23 -1.96 11.33
CA ARG A 98 19.59 -3.16 10.77
C ARG A 98 18.08 -2.98 10.60
N LYS A 99 17.41 -2.39 11.58
CA LYS A 99 15.98 -2.09 11.52
C LYS A 99 15.65 -1.19 10.33
N ILE A 100 16.42 -0.10 10.16
CA ILE A 100 16.26 0.86 9.06
C ILE A 100 16.47 0.18 7.70
N LEU A 101 17.46 -0.71 7.57
CA LEU A 101 17.69 -1.46 6.35
C LEU A 101 16.45 -2.29 5.98
N VAL A 102 15.93 -3.07 6.92
CA VAL A 102 14.73 -3.89 6.70
C VAL A 102 13.52 -3.02 6.36
N GLN A 103 13.31 -1.91 7.09
CA GLN A 103 12.19 -1.00 6.81
C GLN A 103 12.27 -0.36 5.41
N ARG A 104 13.47 -0.08 4.91
CA ARG A 104 13.67 0.43 3.55
C ARG A 104 13.34 -0.62 2.51
N ASP A 105 13.79 -1.85 2.70
CA ASP A 105 13.49 -2.95 1.79
C ASP A 105 11.98 -3.25 1.75
N GLU A 106 11.31 -3.28 2.90
CA GLU A 106 9.86 -3.44 3.01
C GLU A 106 9.10 -2.29 2.32
N LEU A 107 9.58 -1.04 2.48
CA LEU A 107 8.98 0.12 1.85
C LEU A 107 9.07 0.05 0.32
N VAL A 108 10.23 -0.30 -0.22
CA VAL A 108 10.43 -0.48 -1.68
C VAL A 108 9.49 -1.53 -2.24
N LEU A 109 9.33 -2.66 -1.54
CA LEU A 109 8.40 -3.72 -1.93
C LEU A 109 6.95 -3.22 -1.92
N ALA A 110 6.55 -2.53 -0.84
CA ALA A 110 5.20 -1.99 -0.70
C ALA A 110 4.86 -0.93 -1.76
N GLU A 111 5.81 -0.05 -2.09
CA GLU A 111 5.66 0.95 -3.14
C GLU A 111 5.49 0.32 -4.52
N ARG A 112 6.22 -0.75 -4.80
CA ARG A 112 6.09 -1.51 -6.04
C ARG A 112 4.71 -2.18 -6.14
N GLU A 113 4.26 -2.87 -5.10
CA GLU A 113 2.94 -3.51 -5.05
C GLU A 113 1.82 -2.48 -5.22
N LEU A 114 1.96 -1.30 -4.59
CA LEU A 114 1.02 -0.20 -4.75
C LEU A 114 0.97 0.35 -6.18
N ALA A 115 2.12 0.43 -6.85
CA ALA A 115 2.19 0.85 -8.24
C ALA A 115 1.49 -0.15 -9.17
N GLU A 116 1.73 -1.44 -9.00
CA GLU A 116 1.07 -2.51 -9.75
C GLU A 116 -0.46 -2.46 -9.56
N MET A 117 -0.92 -2.32 -8.32
CA MET A 117 -2.34 -2.16 -7.98
C MET A 117 -2.95 -0.90 -8.62
N SER A 118 -2.20 0.19 -8.67
CA SER A 118 -2.64 1.45 -9.30
C SER A 118 -2.89 1.27 -10.80
N VAL A 119 -2.02 0.56 -11.50
CA VAL A 119 -2.17 0.25 -12.92
C VAL A 119 -3.41 -0.62 -13.15
N GLU A 120 -3.62 -1.63 -12.32
CA GLU A 120 -4.79 -2.51 -12.43
C GLU A 120 -6.10 -1.75 -12.19
N ALA A 121 -6.13 -0.88 -11.18
CA ALA A 121 -7.30 -0.04 -10.91
C ALA A 121 -7.61 0.92 -12.08
N GLN A 122 -6.58 1.44 -12.75
CA GLN A 122 -6.76 2.28 -13.95
C GLN A 122 -7.35 1.48 -15.12
N ARG A 123 -6.84 0.28 -15.38
CA ARG A 123 -7.37 -0.62 -16.42
C ARG A 123 -8.83 -0.98 -16.16
N ALA A 124 -9.17 -1.36 -14.94
CA ALA A 124 -10.54 -1.67 -14.56
C ALA A 124 -11.49 -0.47 -14.71
N THR A 125 -11.01 0.75 -14.42
CA THR A 125 -11.79 1.98 -14.57
C THR A 125 -11.99 2.35 -16.04
N ALA A 126 -11.01 2.06 -16.89
CA ALA A 126 -11.09 2.30 -18.34
C ALA A 126 -11.94 1.24 -19.08
N GLY A 127 -12.53 0.27 -18.39
CA GLY A 127 -13.28 -0.84 -18.97
C GLY A 127 -12.39 -1.85 -19.72
N GLN A 128 -11.07 -1.78 -19.55
CA GLN A 128 -10.14 -2.74 -20.12
C GLN A 128 -10.07 -3.98 -19.20
N PRO A 129 -10.14 -5.20 -19.75
CA PRO A 129 -9.97 -6.39 -18.94
C PRO A 129 -8.57 -6.42 -18.33
N SER A 130 -8.46 -6.93 -17.10
CA SER A 130 -7.16 -7.11 -16.44
C SER A 130 -6.28 -8.05 -17.26
N GLU A 131 -4.98 -7.99 -17.03
CA GLU A 131 -4.02 -8.84 -17.73
C GLU A 131 -4.29 -10.33 -17.47
N SER A 132 -4.74 -10.68 -16.25
CA SER A 132 -5.20 -12.02 -15.89
C SER A 132 -6.49 -12.43 -16.61
N ILE A 133 -7.44 -11.51 -16.77
CA ILE A 133 -8.67 -11.73 -17.55
C ILE A 133 -8.34 -11.86 -19.03
N SER A 134 -7.42 -11.04 -19.54
CA SER A 134 -6.95 -11.12 -20.93
C SER A 134 -6.19 -12.42 -21.22
N ALA A 135 -5.43 -12.94 -20.24
CA ALA A 135 -4.79 -14.24 -20.33
C ALA A 135 -5.83 -15.38 -20.31
N ALA A 136 -6.79 -15.33 -19.39
CA ALA A 136 -7.87 -16.32 -19.33
C ALA A 136 -8.73 -16.35 -20.60
N TRP A 137 -8.99 -15.19 -21.23
CA TRP A 137 -9.65 -15.13 -22.52
C TRP A 137 -8.81 -15.73 -23.63
N ARG A 138 -7.49 -15.49 -23.67
CA ARG A 138 -6.59 -16.12 -24.64
C ARG A 138 -6.59 -17.65 -24.51
N ASP A 139 -6.59 -18.15 -23.28
CA ASP A 139 -6.64 -19.59 -23.00
C ASP A 139 -7.99 -20.19 -23.44
N LEU A 140 -9.10 -19.48 -23.20
CA LEU A 140 -10.44 -19.88 -23.67
C LEU A 140 -10.56 -19.85 -25.20
N GLU A 141 -10.03 -18.82 -25.85
CA GLU A 141 -9.96 -18.72 -27.33
C GLU A 141 -9.12 -19.86 -27.92
N SER A 142 -7.99 -20.20 -27.29
CA SER A 142 -7.16 -21.34 -27.71
C SER A 142 -7.86 -22.68 -27.53
N ALA A 143 -8.81 -22.76 -26.58
CA ALA A 143 -9.69 -23.94 -26.36
C ALA A 143 -10.93 -23.93 -27.24
N GLY A 144 -11.08 -22.99 -28.18
CA GLY A 144 -12.19 -22.93 -29.16
C GLY A 144 -13.44 -22.19 -28.66
N ALA A 145 -13.38 -21.47 -27.55
CA ALA A 145 -14.47 -20.62 -27.08
C ALA A 145 -14.50 -19.30 -27.86
N ALA A 146 -15.66 -18.92 -28.41
CA ALA A 146 -15.83 -17.63 -29.07
C ALA A 146 -15.83 -16.50 -28.03
N ARG A 147 -15.06 -15.43 -28.30
CA ARG A 147 -15.08 -14.22 -27.48
C ARG A 147 -16.43 -13.52 -27.67
N PRO A 148 -17.08 -13.04 -26.58
CA PRO A 148 -18.28 -12.22 -26.74
C PRO A 148 -17.96 -10.98 -27.56
N ASP A 149 -18.86 -10.61 -28.46
CA ASP A 149 -18.71 -9.42 -29.28
C ASP A 149 -18.60 -8.17 -28.39
N GLN A 150 -17.50 -7.43 -28.51
CA GLN A 150 -17.26 -6.23 -27.72
C GLN A 150 -18.32 -5.15 -27.96
N ASP A 151 -18.87 -5.09 -29.17
CA ASP A 151 -19.94 -4.16 -29.52
C ASP A 151 -21.25 -4.52 -28.82
N ALA A 152 -21.55 -5.80 -28.69
CA ALA A 152 -22.71 -6.28 -27.93
C ALA A 152 -22.59 -6.01 -26.43
N LEU A 153 -21.39 -6.14 -25.84
CA LEU A 153 -21.12 -5.82 -24.44
C LEU A 153 -21.24 -4.32 -24.16
N THR A 154 -20.68 -3.47 -25.05
CA THR A 154 -20.78 -2.01 -24.91
C THR A 154 -22.21 -1.51 -25.10
N GLN A 155 -23.00 -2.11 -25.99
CA GLN A 155 -24.42 -1.80 -26.13
C GLN A 155 -25.22 -2.20 -24.89
N ALA A 156 -24.99 -3.38 -24.35
CA ALA A 156 -25.66 -3.85 -23.15
C ALA A 156 -25.36 -2.95 -21.92
N ASP A 157 -24.13 -2.46 -21.80
CA ASP A 157 -23.73 -1.52 -20.73
C ASP A 157 -24.35 -0.15 -20.94
N ALA A 158 -24.41 0.35 -22.17
CA ALA A 158 -25.07 1.61 -22.48
C ALA A 158 -26.59 1.54 -22.19
N ASP A 159 -27.23 0.42 -22.50
CA ASP A 159 -28.66 0.21 -22.20
C ASP A 159 -28.92 0.07 -20.69
N ARG A 160 -28.00 -0.55 -19.95
CA ARG A 160 -28.08 -0.61 -18.48
C ARG A 160 -27.97 0.79 -17.88
N GLN A 161 -27.00 1.61 -18.33
CA GLN A 161 -26.84 3.01 -17.89
C GLN A 161 -28.08 3.86 -18.17
N ARG A 162 -28.72 3.69 -19.32
CA ARG A 162 -29.95 4.40 -19.65
C ARG A 162 -31.11 4.00 -18.72
N ARG A 163 -31.23 2.70 -18.37
CA ARG A 163 -32.26 2.23 -17.45
C ARG A 163 -32.01 2.76 -16.03
N GLU A 164 -30.77 2.75 -15.55
CA GLU A 164 -30.41 3.28 -14.22
C GLU A 164 -30.70 4.77 -14.12
N SER A 165 -30.30 5.57 -15.11
CA SER A 165 -30.60 7.01 -15.10
C SER A 165 -32.10 7.31 -15.23
N ALA A 166 -32.87 6.49 -15.94
CA ALA A 166 -34.34 6.61 -15.97
C ALA A 166 -34.98 6.28 -14.61
N ILE A 167 -34.48 5.28 -13.91
CA ILE A 167 -34.94 4.93 -12.56
C ILE A 167 -34.60 6.04 -11.57
N GLU A 168 -33.38 6.60 -11.63
CA GLU A 168 -32.98 7.72 -10.76
C GLU A 168 -33.83 8.97 -11.00
N ALA A 169 -34.14 9.29 -12.27
CA ALA A 169 -35.02 10.39 -12.61
C ALA A 169 -36.46 10.18 -12.09
N GLN A 170 -36.97 8.95 -12.18
CA GLN A 170 -38.29 8.60 -11.62
C GLN A 170 -38.29 8.71 -10.09
N LEU A 171 -37.25 8.21 -9.41
CA LEU A 171 -37.10 8.33 -7.96
C LEU A 171 -37.00 9.79 -7.50
N ALA A 172 -36.26 10.63 -8.23
CA ALA A 172 -36.16 12.05 -7.96
C ALA A 172 -37.52 12.76 -8.13
N TYR A 173 -38.26 12.40 -9.19
CA TYR A 173 -39.63 12.92 -9.41
C TYR A 173 -40.58 12.50 -8.28
N LEU A 174 -40.58 11.23 -7.87
CA LEU A 174 -41.42 10.74 -6.77
C LEU A 174 -41.07 11.37 -5.43
N LYS A 175 -39.77 11.54 -5.10
CA LYS A 175 -39.31 12.27 -3.91
C LYS A 175 -39.80 13.72 -3.92
N LYS A 176 -39.74 14.40 -5.05
CA LYS A 176 -40.23 15.78 -5.21
C LYS A 176 -41.76 15.88 -5.05
N LYS A 177 -42.49 14.85 -5.48
CA LYS A 177 -43.95 14.79 -5.36
C LYS A 177 -44.40 14.49 -3.93
N LEU A 178 -43.69 13.59 -3.21
CA LEU A 178 -43.98 13.23 -1.81
C LEU A 178 -43.52 14.30 -0.79
N GLY A 179 -42.48 15.08 -1.11
CA GLY A 179 -42.02 16.18 -0.26
C GLY A 179 -42.80 17.49 -0.42
N LYS A 180 -43.88 17.50 -1.17
CA LYS A 180 -44.80 18.63 -1.37
C LYS A 180 -46.21 18.41 -0.73
N GLN A 181 -46.34 17.42 0.16
CA GLN A 181 -47.50 17.25 0.99
C GLN A 181 -47.25 17.68 2.42
#